data_31218e2fe73937d600e808895d47cc85
#
_entry.id   31218e2fe73937d600e808895d47cc85
#
_cell.length_a   1.000
_cell.length_b   1.000
_cell.length_c   1.000
_cell.angle_alpha   90.00
_cell.angle_beta   90.00
_cell.angle_gamma   90.00
#
_symmetry.space_group_name_H-M   'P 1'
#
loop_
_entity.id
_entity.type
_entity.pdbx_description
1 polymer ?
#
loop_
_entity_poly.entity_id
_entity_poly.type
_entity_poly.pdbx_seq_one_letter_code
_entity_poly.pdbx_strand_id
1 'polypeptide(L)'
;MTREEVLTTAGVTGRTSLLFLDAADVRARLKSNPWISEATVLKLYPGRLHISVTEREAFALWQTNGKVSVISSDGTVVEPFVARRFANLPLVVGNGAETRAKEFLSLLNQYPQVREQMRAGVLVAQRRWNIKLKNGIDVRLPENDVAAALDM
;
A
#
# COMPACT_ATOMS: atom_id res chain seq x y z
N MET A 1 13.14 -4.94 -2.86
CA MET A 1 14.39 -4.26 -2.40
C MET A 1 15.59 -5.15 -2.69
N THR A 2 16.68 -4.55 -3.13
CA THR A 2 17.93 -5.27 -3.32
C THR A 2 18.59 -5.52 -1.95
N ARG A 3 19.57 -6.44 -1.92
CA ARG A 3 20.35 -6.69 -0.72
C ARG A 3 21.02 -5.41 -0.19
N GLU A 4 21.58 -4.60 -1.10
CA GLU A 4 22.24 -3.35 -0.75
C GLU A 4 21.29 -2.34 -0.17
N GLU A 5 20.09 -2.22 -0.71
CA GLU A 5 19.04 -1.31 -0.20
C GLU A 5 18.63 -1.71 1.21
N VAL A 6 18.47 -3.02 1.47
CA VAL A 6 18.13 -3.53 2.80
C VAL A 6 19.24 -3.21 3.81
N LEU A 7 20.48 -3.45 3.43
CA LEU A 7 21.63 -3.18 4.30
C LEU A 7 21.78 -1.69 4.60
N THR A 8 21.58 -0.83 3.59
CA THR A 8 21.63 0.61 3.78
C THR A 8 20.52 1.10 4.72
N THR A 9 19.29 0.61 4.51
CA THR A 9 18.15 0.94 5.37
C THR A 9 18.39 0.51 6.81
N ALA A 10 19.01 -0.65 7.01
CA ALA A 10 19.32 -1.18 8.33
C ALA A 10 20.49 -0.44 9.00
N GLY A 11 21.25 0.37 8.26
CA GLY A 11 22.43 1.04 8.79
C GLY A 11 23.65 0.12 8.93
N VAL A 12 23.63 -1.01 8.23
CA VAL A 12 24.73 -1.99 8.27
C VAL A 12 25.70 -1.69 7.14
N THR A 13 26.97 -1.52 7.48
CA THR A 13 28.04 -1.32 6.50
C THR A 13 29.11 -2.39 6.65
N GLY A 14 29.99 -2.52 5.66
CA GLY A 14 31.08 -3.48 5.73
C GLY A 14 32.09 -3.23 6.86
N ARG A 15 32.04 -2.04 7.48
CA ARG A 15 32.91 -1.68 8.60
C ARG A 15 32.24 -1.88 9.95
N THR A 16 30.94 -2.20 9.97
CA THR A 16 30.17 -2.39 11.19
C THR A 16 30.53 -3.74 11.81
N SER A 17 30.91 -3.73 13.09
CA SER A 17 31.16 -4.98 13.80
C SER A 17 29.85 -5.63 14.21
N LEU A 18 29.63 -6.88 13.82
CA LEU A 18 28.43 -7.62 14.18
C LEU A 18 28.31 -7.88 15.69
N LEU A 19 29.43 -7.86 16.40
CA LEU A 19 29.47 -8.07 17.86
C LEU A 19 28.76 -6.94 18.60
N PHE A 20 28.77 -5.71 18.03
CA PHE A 20 28.19 -4.53 18.64
C PHE A 20 26.87 -4.11 18.01
N LEU A 21 26.39 -4.86 17.01
CA LEU A 21 25.08 -4.57 16.43
C LEU A 21 23.96 -5.01 17.35
N ASP A 22 22.99 -4.11 17.56
CA ASP A 22 21.76 -4.43 18.25
C ASP A 22 20.71 -4.87 17.20
N ALA A 23 20.31 -6.13 17.25
CA ALA A 23 19.35 -6.69 16.30
C ALA A 23 18.00 -5.96 16.35
N ALA A 24 17.55 -5.53 17.54
CA ALA A 24 16.32 -4.78 17.69
C ALA A 24 16.40 -3.41 17.02
N ASP A 25 17.57 -2.76 17.10
CA ASP A 25 17.83 -1.46 16.48
C ASP A 25 17.81 -1.57 14.95
N VAL A 26 18.45 -2.60 14.42
CA VAL A 26 18.45 -2.88 12.97
C VAL A 26 17.03 -3.14 12.47
N ARG A 27 16.27 -3.96 13.20
CA ARG A 27 14.87 -4.24 12.87
C ARG A 27 14.01 -2.97 12.87
N ALA A 28 14.20 -2.12 13.87
CA ALA A 28 13.46 -0.86 13.96
C ALA A 28 13.76 0.05 12.77
N ARG A 29 15.02 0.13 12.35
CA ARG A 29 15.41 0.91 11.18
C ARG A 29 14.80 0.37 9.89
N LEU A 30 14.77 -0.96 9.72
CA LEU A 30 14.13 -1.58 8.57
C LEU A 30 12.64 -1.28 8.55
N LYS A 31 11.95 -1.39 9.68
CA LYS A 31 10.51 -1.14 9.78
C LYS A 31 10.15 0.34 9.62
N SER A 32 11.10 1.24 9.73
CA SER A 32 10.85 2.67 9.45
C SER A 32 10.65 2.95 7.95
N ASN A 33 11.06 2.02 7.09
CA ASN A 33 10.82 2.12 5.66
C ASN A 33 9.39 1.67 5.34
N PRO A 34 8.54 2.54 4.75
CA PRO A 34 7.13 2.19 4.50
C PRO A 34 6.94 1.01 3.54
N TRP A 35 7.94 0.69 2.72
CA TRP A 35 7.89 -0.48 1.83
C TRP A 35 8.10 -1.80 2.55
N ILE A 36 8.49 -1.78 3.83
CA ILE A 36 8.73 -2.99 4.62
C ILE A 36 7.58 -3.19 5.59
N SER A 37 6.82 -4.28 5.43
CA SER A 37 5.72 -4.62 6.33
C SER A 37 6.20 -5.37 7.55
N GLU A 38 7.24 -6.22 7.39
CA GLU A 38 7.79 -7.02 8.46
C GLU A 38 9.28 -7.21 8.27
N ALA A 39 10.03 -7.29 9.37
CA ALA A 39 11.47 -7.51 9.35
C ALA A 39 11.88 -8.40 10.50
N THR A 40 12.76 -9.36 10.20
CA THR A 40 13.38 -10.23 11.20
C THR A 40 14.88 -10.11 11.08
N VAL A 41 15.56 -9.88 12.19
CA VAL A 41 17.01 -9.74 12.25
C VAL A 41 17.54 -10.72 13.28
N LEU A 42 18.41 -11.64 12.86
CA LEU A 42 19.01 -12.64 13.73
C LEU A 42 20.54 -12.54 13.63
N LYS A 43 21.18 -12.46 14.80
CA LYS A 43 22.61 -12.59 14.90
C LYS A 43 22.95 -14.07 15.04
N LEU A 44 23.74 -14.59 14.11
CA LEU A 44 24.19 -15.99 14.13
C LEU A 44 25.69 -16.06 14.42
N TYR A 45 26.08 -16.96 15.30
CA TYR A 45 27.45 -17.20 15.58
C TYR A 45 28.07 -18.13 14.50
N PRO A 46 29.30 -17.89 14.01
CA PRO A 46 30.21 -16.81 14.35
C PRO A 46 30.13 -15.62 13.35
N GLY A 47 29.60 -14.48 13.80
CA GLY A 47 29.67 -13.24 13.02
C GLY A 47 28.79 -13.16 11.81
N ARG A 48 27.65 -13.86 11.78
CA ARG A 48 26.65 -13.82 10.72
C ARG A 48 25.44 -12.98 11.13
N LEU A 49 24.89 -12.28 10.16
CA LEU A 49 23.65 -11.53 10.35
C LEU A 49 22.64 -12.03 9.31
N HIS A 50 21.52 -12.52 9.80
CA HIS A 50 20.43 -12.97 8.95
C HIS A 50 19.30 -11.94 9.00
N ILE A 51 18.97 -11.36 7.85
CA ILE A 51 17.89 -10.37 7.72
C ILE A 51 16.85 -10.92 6.77
N SER A 52 15.61 -11.03 7.26
CA SER A 52 14.44 -11.38 6.44
C SER A 52 13.50 -10.20 6.43
N VAL A 53 13.04 -9.78 5.25
CA VAL A 53 12.07 -8.69 5.13
C VAL A 53 10.89 -9.15 4.28
N THR A 54 9.71 -8.69 4.67
CA THR A 54 8.50 -8.81 3.85
C THR A 54 8.19 -7.42 3.33
N GLU A 55 8.12 -7.29 2.01
CA GLU A 55 7.86 -6.01 1.37
C GLU A 55 6.37 -5.80 1.17
N ARG A 56 5.94 -4.53 1.24
CA ARG A 56 4.62 -4.14 0.80
C ARG A 56 4.62 -3.97 -0.71
N GLU A 57 3.45 -4.22 -1.32
CA GLU A 57 3.27 -3.99 -2.75
C GLU A 57 2.39 -2.77 -2.96
N ALA A 58 2.67 -2.02 -4.03
CA ALA A 58 1.81 -0.93 -4.47
C ALA A 58 0.47 -1.52 -4.89
N PHE A 59 -0.62 -1.05 -4.29
CA PHE A 59 -1.96 -1.61 -4.46
C PHE A 59 -2.90 -0.64 -5.16
N ALA A 60 -2.89 0.63 -4.74
CA ALA A 60 -3.81 1.65 -5.25
C ALA A 60 -3.21 3.04 -5.08
N LEU A 61 -3.82 4.01 -5.76
CA LEU A 61 -3.55 5.42 -5.53
C LEU A 61 -4.61 5.97 -4.60
N TRP A 62 -4.20 6.81 -3.66
CA TRP A 62 -5.11 7.44 -2.70
C TRP A 62 -4.97 8.94 -2.78
N GLN A 63 -6.08 9.64 -3.03
CA GLN A 63 -6.14 11.09 -3.08
C GLN A 63 -6.90 11.61 -1.87
N THR A 64 -6.25 12.49 -1.12
CA THR A 64 -6.86 13.22 -0.01
C THR A 64 -6.24 14.61 0.06
N ASN A 65 -7.05 15.63 0.36
CA ASN A 65 -6.60 17.02 0.47
C ASN A 65 -5.82 17.51 -0.76
N GLY A 66 -6.20 17.03 -1.96
CA GLY A 66 -5.56 17.41 -3.22
C GLY A 66 -4.22 16.74 -3.49
N LYS A 67 -3.78 15.82 -2.65
CA LYS A 67 -2.52 15.09 -2.82
C LYS A 67 -2.80 13.63 -3.13
N VAL A 68 -2.03 13.07 -4.07
CA VAL A 68 -2.14 11.67 -4.46
C VAL A 68 -0.90 10.91 -3.98
N SER A 69 -1.13 9.82 -3.27
CA SER A 69 -0.08 8.93 -2.76
C SER A 69 -0.29 7.51 -3.25
N VAL A 70 0.76 6.70 -3.19
CA VAL A 70 0.65 5.25 -3.47
C VAL A 70 0.47 4.54 -2.13
N ILE A 71 -0.53 3.67 -2.06
CA ILE A 71 -0.80 2.86 -0.85
C ILE A 71 -0.69 1.38 -1.13
N SER A 72 -0.37 0.62 -0.08
CA SER A 72 -0.41 -0.83 -0.10
C SER A 72 -1.81 -1.35 0.26
N SER A 73 -2.00 -2.67 0.18
CA SER A 73 -3.31 -3.28 0.46
C SER A 73 -3.78 -3.09 1.91
N ASP A 74 -2.86 -2.82 2.84
CA ASP A 74 -3.20 -2.56 4.24
C ASP A 74 -3.50 -1.08 4.52
N GLY A 75 -3.46 -0.23 3.49
CA GLY A 75 -3.74 1.20 3.62
C GLY A 75 -2.52 2.06 3.96
N THR A 76 -1.34 1.48 4.09
CA THR A 76 -0.13 2.23 4.40
C THR A 76 0.35 3.01 3.17
N VAL A 77 0.68 4.29 3.35
CA VAL A 77 1.29 5.09 2.28
C VAL A 77 2.73 4.63 2.10
N VAL A 78 3.04 4.06 0.93
CA VAL A 78 4.39 3.57 0.62
C VAL A 78 5.20 4.59 -0.17
N GLU A 79 4.53 5.47 -0.92
CA GLU A 79 5.16 6.58 -1.62
C GLU A 79 4.26 7.82 -1.52
N PRO A 80 4.82 8.98 -1.13
CA PRO A 80 4.02 10.21 -1.01
C PRO A 80 3.73 10.88 -2.36
N PHE A 81 4.23 10.33 -3.45
CA PHE A 81 4.04 10.85 -4.79
C PHE A 81 3.83 9.69 -5.77
N VAL A 82 3.24 9.99 -6.93
CA VAL A 82 2.95 8.97 -7.93
C VAL A 82 4.04 8.97 -9.00
N ALA A 83 4.88 7.94 -8.99
CA ALA A 83 5.82 7.69 -10.07
C ALA A 83 5.07 7.12 -11.28
N ARG A 84 5.64 7.31 -12.48
CA ARG A 84 5.03 6.84 -13.73
C ARG A 84 4.64 5.36 -13.70
N ARG A 85 5.45 4.53 -13.06
CA ARG A 85 5.20 3.08 -12.94
C ARG A 85 3.92 2.74 -12.16
N PHE A 86 3.40 3.67 -11.36
CA PHE A 86 2.20 3.46 -10.55
C PHE A 86 0.96 4.12 -11.13
N ALA A 87 1.07 4.80 -12.27
CA ALA A 87 -0.01 5.59 -12.85
C ALA A 87 -1.25 4.76 -13.25
N ASN A 88 -1.06 3.47 -13.47
CA ASN A 88 -2.15 2.55 -13.87
C ASN A 88 -2.90 1.92 -12.69
N LEU A 89 -2.48 2.22 -11.46
CA LEU A 89 -3.18 1.69 -10.29
C LEU A 89 -4.55 2.35 -10.12
N PRO A 90 -5.53 1.63 -9.57
CA PRO A 90 -6.84 2.22 -9.32
C PRO A 90 -6.76 3.36 -8.32
N LEU A 91 -7.55 4.41 -8.52
CA LEU A 91 -7.57 5.58 -7.67
C LEU A 91 -8.74 5.52 -6.71
N VAL A 92 -8.47 5.73 -5.42
CA VAL A 92 -9.49 5.92 -4.40
C VAL A 92 -9.33 7.31 -3.79
N VAL A 93 -10.44 7.97 -3.50
CA VAL A 93 -10.46 9.36 -3.05
C VAL A 93 -11.24 9.48 -1.74
N GLY A 94 -10.72 10.28 -0.83
CA GLY A 94 -11.40 10.66 0.39
C GLY A 94 -10.74 10.19 1.67
N ASN A 95 -11.13 10.81 2.79
CA ASN A 95 -10.62 10.43 4.11
C ASN A 95 -11.14 9.04 4.48
N GLY A 96 -10.23 8.17 4.91
CA GLY A 96 -10.56 6.79 5.27
C GLY A 96 -10.62 5.83 4.08
N ALA A 97 -10.48 6.34 2.84
CA ALA A 97 -10.50 5.49 1.66
C ALA A 97 -9.34 4.49 1.64
N GLU A 98 -8.20 4.86 2.19
CA GLU A 98 -7.01 4.01 2.25
C GLU A 98 -7.24 2.72 3.06
N THR A 99 -8.06 2.79 4.10
CA THR A 99 -8.33 1.61 4.94
C THR A 99 -9.41 0.71 4.36
N ARG A 100 -10.23 1.24 3.44
CA ARG A 100 -11.33 0.51 2.81
C ARG A 100 -11.05 0.14 1.35
N ALA A 101 -9.94 0.59 0.80
CA ALA A 101 -9.60 0.35 -0.59
C ALA A 101 -9.53 -1.14 -0.95
N LYS A 102 -8.96 -1.96 -0.08
CA LYS A 102 -8.83 -3.40 -0.31
C LYS A 102 -10.19 -4.08 -0.46
N GLU A 103 -11.13 -3.79 0.44
CA GLU A 103 -12.49 -4.31 0.39
C GLU A 103 -13.21 -3.87 -0.88
N PHE A 104 -13.14 -2.58 -1.17
CA PHE A 104 -13.79 -1.98 -2.32
C PHE A 104 -13.27 -2.56 -3.64
N LEU A 105 -11.95 -2.62 -3.79
CA LEU A 105 -11.34 -3.13 -5.02
C LEU A 105 -11.50 -4.64 -5.16
N SER A 106 -11.52 -5.37 -4.05
CA SER A 106 -11.83 -6.81 -4.07
C SER A 106 -13.25 -7.07 -4.54
N LEU A 107 -14.19 -6.23 -4.11
CA LEU A 107 -15.57 -6.30 -4.59
C LEU A 107 -15.64 -6.02 -6.09
N LEU A 108 -14.95 -4.98 -6.57
CA LEU A 108 -14.93 -4.62 -7.98
C LEU A 108 -14.29 -5.69 -8.87
N ASN A 109 -13.38 -6.50 -8.33
CA ASN A 109 -12.78 -7.61 -9.07
C ASN A 109 -13.82 -8.65 -9.50
N GLN A 110 -14.97 -8.72 -8.82
CA GLN A 110 -16.08 -9.57 -9.19
C GLN A 110 -16.91 -8.97 -10.32
N TYR A 111 -16.67 -7.71 -10.65
CA TYR A 111 -17.39 -6.97 -11.69
C TYR A 111 -16.39 -6.30 -12.63
N PRO A 112 -15.67 -7.08 -13.46
CA PRO A 112 -14.57 -6.55 -14.26
C PRO A 112 -15.02 -5.47 -15.25
N GLN A 113 -16.26 -5.51 -15.73
CA GLN A 113 -16.80 -4.49 -16.63
C GLN A 113 -16.86 -3.11 -15.94
N VAL A 114 -17.29 -3.08 -14.69
CA VAL A 114 -17.35 -1.85 -13.89
C VAL A 114 -15.94 -1.37 -13.61
N ARG A 115 -15.04 -2.27 -13.22
CA ARG A 115 -13.66 -1.92 -12.91
C ARG A 115 -12.92 -1.32 -14.10
N GLU A 116 -13.10 -1.86 -15.30
CA GLU A 116 -12.47 -1.33 -16.51
C GLU A 116 -12.95 0.08 -16.83
N GLN A 117 -14.21 0.39 -16.52
CA GLN A 117 -14.80 1.71 -16.76
C GLN A 117 -14.54 2.69 -15.62
N MET A 118 -14.03 2.23 -14.50
CA MET A 118 -13.83 3.08 -13.32
C MET A 118 -12.63 4.01 -13.52
N ARG A 119 -12.88 5.31 -13.34
CA ARG A 119 -11.84 6.32 -13.27
C ARG A 119 -11.34 6.48 -11.84
N ALA A 120 -12.26 6.52 -10.87
CA ALA A 120 -11.94 6.66 -9.45
C ALA A 120 -13.09 6.13 -8.59
N GLY A 121 -12.75 5.64 -7.40
CA GLY A 121 -13.72 5.36 -6.35
C GLY A 121 -13.62 6.45 -5.31
N VAL A 122 -14.74 7.08 -4.97
CA VAL A 122 -14.81 8.17 -3.99
C VAL A 122 -15.56 7.69 -2.75
N LEU A 123 -14.90 7.73 -1.60
CA LEU A 123 -15.54 7.42 -0.33
C LEU A 123 -16.20 8.66 0.22
N VAL A 124 -17.55 8.62 0.33
CA VAL A 124 -18.36 9.74 0.79
C VAL A 124 -18.74 9.54 2.25
N ALA A 125 -18.48 10.56 3.07
CA ALA A 125 -18.82 10.56 4.50
C ALA A 125 -18.25 9.35 5.25
N GLN A 126 -17.17 8.76 4.75
CA GLN A 126 -16.49 7.58 5.31
C GLN A 126 -17.39 6.32 5.37
N ARG A 127 -18.50 6.31 4.63
CA ARG A 127 -19.50 5.23 4.73
C ARG A 127 -19.81 4.54 3.41
N ARG A 128 -19.87 5.28 2.30
CA ARG A 128 -20.33 4.74 1.03
C ARG A 128 -19.43 5.17 -0.11
N TRP A 129 -19.41 4.36 -1.15
CA TRP A 129 -18.60 4.62 -2.31
C TRP A 129 -19.42 5.15 -3.47
N ASN A 130 -18.90 6.17 -4.14
CA ASN A 130 -19.34 6.57 -5.47
C ASN A 130 -18.26 6.14 -6.46
N ILE A 131 -18.68 5.59 -7.59
CA ILE A 131 -17.75 5.21 -8.65
C ILE A 131 -17.85 6.26 -9.75
N LYS A 132 -16.71 6.89 -10.06
CA LYS A 132 -16.62 7.78 -11.22
C LYS A 132 -16.15 6.97 -12.42
N LEU A 133 -16.95 6.95 -13.47
CA LEU A 133 -16.64 6.21 -14.69
C LEU A 133 -15.90 7.10 -15.67
N LYS A 134 -15.16 6.49 -16.59
CA LYS A 134 -14.37 7.19 -17.62
C LYS A 134 -15.23 8.03 -18.55
N ASN A 135 -16.52 7.70 -18.70
CA ASN A 135 -17.48 8.45 -19.53
C ASN A 135 -18.12 9.64 -18.80
N GLY A 136 -17.69 9.92 -17.57
CA GLY A 136 -18.21 11.03 -16.77
C GLY A 136 -19.44 10.72 -15.94
N ILE A 137 -19.95 9.50 -16.00
CA ILE A 137 -21.10 9.07 -15.18
C ILE A 137 -20.62 8.69 -13.78
N ASP A 138 -21.36 9.17 -12.77
CA ASP A 138 -21.11 8.78 -11.37
C ASP A 138 -22.14 7.72 -10.96
N VAL A 139 -21.63 6.60 -10.42
CA VAL A 139 -22.47 5.55 -9.87
C VAL A 139 -22.39 5.62 -8.36
N ARG A 140 -23.52 5.81 -7.70
CA ARG A 140 -23.60 5.83 -6.24
C ARG A 140 -23.90 4.44 -5.74
N LEU A 141 -23.04 3.93 -4.85
CA LEU A 141 -23.25 2.64 -4.23
C LEU A 141 -23.92 2.84 -2.86
N PRO A 142 -24.89 2.00 -2.50
CA PRO A 142 -25.48 2.07 -1.17
C PRO A 142 -24.47 1.60 -0.11
N GLU A 143 -24.68 2.01 1.12
CA GLU A 143 -23.84 1.55 2.26
C GLU A 143 -23.96 0.05 2.45
N ASN A 144 -25.15 -0.50 2.23
CA ASN A 144 -25.43 -1.92 2.31
C ASN A 144 -25.83 -2.47 0.93
N ASP A 145 -25.70 -3.77 0.73
CA ASP A 145 -26.07 -4.46 -0.51
C ASP A 145 -25.36 -3.91 -1.76
N VAL A 146 -24.08 -3.57 -1.60
CA VAL A 146 -23.27 -3.03 -2.70
C VAL A 146 -23.21 -4.00 -3.88
N ALA A 147 -23.10 -5.30 -3.60
CA ALA A 147 -23.05 -6.32 -4.64
C ALA A 147 -24.35 -6.35 -5.46
N ALA A 148 -25.52 -6.21 -4.81
CA ALA A 148 -26.80 -6.16 -5.49
C ALA A 148 -26.92 -4.93 -6.39
N ALA A 149 -26.38 -3.78 -5.94
CA ALA A 149 -26.37 -2.57 -6.75
C ALA A 149 -25.48 -2.70 -7.98
N LEU A 150 -24.39 -3.43 -7.90
CA LEU A 150 -23.47 -3.65 -9.01
C LEU A 150 -23.97 -4.69 -10.02
N ASP A 151 -24.91 -5.55 -9.59
CA ASP A 151 -25.49 -6.59 -10.46
C ASP A 151 -26.53 -6.06 -11.44
N MET A 152 -26.88 -4.79 -11.36
CA MET A 152 -27.84 -4.19 -12.28
C MET A 152 -27.30 -3.98 -13.68
#